data_053271dc4787029371050df25471bdd6
#
_entry.id   053271dc4787029371050df25471bdd6
#
_cell.length_a   1.000
_cell.length_b   1.000
_cell.length_c   1.000
_cell.angle_alpha   90.00
_cell.angle_beta   90.00
_cell.angle_gamma   90.00
#
_symmetry.space_group_name_H-M   'P 1'
#
loop_
_entity.id
_entity.type
_entity.pdbx_description
1 polymer ?
#
loop_
_entity_poly.entity_id
_entity_poly.type
_entity_poly.pdbx_seq_one_letter_code
_entity_poly.pdbx_strand_id
1 'polypeptide(L)'
;MKKQNLLLTCIILSGLITGNLGAQQTAVIKIDLDRTIGKVDPNIYGAFLEPIRNVVYGTIYDPSSPLADENGFRKDFVQLIKDLRIPVLRWPGGNFVSGYNWEDGIGPKNQRPARLDLAWNQIDHNQMGTDEYAKFCSLIGAQDFVCINAGLGTLDQARHWIEYCNYPNGTYYSDLRRKNGNEQPFNVKYWSLGNEIDGPWQLGQKNAEDYCKFAFEAAKIMRLVDRNVKFIADGASNYRTNNDWIAWNDYVLQHLVGSIDYLSVHRYVREALAGDTSFSGMMSLGLDVDQKIDVIQAEIRKAEMESGSRRPVYISFDEWSAGGGGAGGATLIGSLMVAQHLNSFIRHADIVKMANITMLSSLVGTSPDGDYKNALYQPFYLYSNNARGTALDVFVNSEKYSNKIFNDIPYLDVTAVFNDTAKTLVVNVVNRHETNAMTSNIVLQSGEFTGSATVKEVNAESVTATNTKTREAVAIASKEIQFSGNNIKYSFPAHSFTQMLIPVK
;
A
#
# COMPACT_ATOMS: atom_id res chain seq x y z
N MET A 1 -55.79 7.02 -78.26
CA MET A 1 -55.53 6.70 -76.87
C MET A 1 -53.99 6.50 -76.75
N LYS A 2 -53.23 7.51 -76.27
CA LYS A 2 -51.77 7.47 -76.15
C LYS A 2 -51.43 7.07 -74.73
N LYS A 3 -50.68 5.99 -74.55
CA LYS A 3 -50.13 5.59 -73.28
C LYS A 3 -48.82 6.40 -73.08
N GLN A 4 -48.74 7.18 -71.99
CA GLN A 4 -47.54 7.81 -71.55
C GLN A 4 -46.80 6.85 -70.60
N ASN A 5 -45.57 6.55 -70.93
CA ASN A 5 -44.61 5.84 -70.05
C ASN A 5 -43.96 6.86 -69.12
N LEU A 6 -44.10 6.67 -67.81
CA LEU A 6 -43.41 7.46 -66.77
C LEU A 6 -42.14 6.70 -66.42
N LEU A 7 -41.01 7.28 -66.78
CA LEU A 7 -39.68 6.79 -66.34
C LEU A 7 -39.41 7.33 -64.89
N LEU A 8 -39.31 6.42 -63.96
CA LEU A 8 -38.91 6.74 -62.56
C LEU A 8 -37.41 6.66 -62.44
N THR A 9 -36.71 7.80 -62.34
CA THR A 9 -35.29 7.88 -62.13
C THR A 9 -35.01 7.78 -60.62
N CYS A 10 -34.49 6.62 -60.14
CA CYS A 10 -33.97 6.48 -58.78
C CYS A 10 -32.61 7.15 -58.66
N ILE A 11 -32.55 8.27 -57.98
CA ILE A 11 -31.28 8.89 -57.54
C ILE A 11 -30.83 8.16 -56.26
N ILE A 12 -29.77 7.33 -56.37
CA ILE A 12 -29.11 6.73 -55.22
C ILE A 12 -28.20 7.82 -54.63
N LEU A 13 -28.62 8.37 -53.51
CA LEU A 13 -27.81 9.27 -52.70
C LEU A 13 -26.85 8.40 -51.84
N SER A 14 -25.63 8.16 -52.30
CA SER A 14 -24.59 7.56 -51.52
C SER A 14 -24.07 8.58 -50.48
N GLY A 15 -24.66 8.51 -49.29
CA GLY A 15 -24.17 9.26 -48.14
C GLY A 15 -22.79 8.73 -47.72
N LEU A 16 -21.72 9.44 -48.03
CA LEU A 16 -20.43 9.27 -47.42
C LEU A 16 -20.58 9.59 -45.93
N ILE A 17 -20.71 8.55 -45.10
CA ILE A 17 -20.49 8.68 -43.65
C ILE A 17 -18.99 8.89 -43.47
N THR A 18 -18.52 10.13 -43.49
CA THR A 18 -17.23 10.48 -42.98
C THR A 18 -17.31 10.35 -41.46
N GLY A 19 -17.01 9.17 -40.96
CA GLY A 19 -16.71 9.02 -39.54
C GLY A 19 -15.57 10.00 -39.22
N ASN A 20 -15.86 11.03 -38.47
CA ASN A 20 -14.83 11.83 -37.81
C ASN A 20 -14.05 10.87 -36.87
N LEU A 21 -12.96 10.30 -37.37
CA LEU A 21 -11.87 9.81 -36.54
C LEU A 21 -11.30 11.05 -35.88
N GLY A 22 -11.91 11.49 -34.78
CA GLY A 22 -11.34 12.55 -33.94
C GLY A 22 -9.92 12.12 -33.62
N ALA A 23 -8.93 12.88 -34.10
CA ALA A 23 -7.54 12.65 -33.74
C ALA A 23 -7.46 12.67 -32.22
N GLN A 24 -7.05 11.55 -31.61
CA GLN A 24 -6.89 11.43 -30.17
C GLN A 24 -5.99 12.58 -29.70
N GLN A 25 -6.48 13.38 -28.75
CA GLN A 25 -5.75 14.55 -28.27
C GLN A 25 -4.47 14.09 -27.58
N THR A 26 -3.32 14.60 -28.02
CA THR A 26 -2.05 14.33 -27.34
C THR A 26 -2.09 14.91 -25.93
N ALA A 27 -1.95 14.07 -24.92
CA ALA A 27 -1.90 14.50 -23.53
C ALA A 27 -0.63 15.29 -23.25
N VAL A 28 -0.67 16.11 -22.19
CA VAL A 28 0.48 16.91 -21.75
C VAL A 28 0.74 16.62 -20.27
N ILE A 29 1.97 16.22 -19.95
CA ILE A 29 2.48 16.07 -18.59
C ILE A 29 3.57 17.12 -18.40
N LYS A 30 3.39 18.05 -17.45
CA LYS A 30 4.40 19.05 -17.11
C LYS A 30 4.97 18.76 -15.74
N ILE A 31 6.29 18.74 -15.66
CA ILE A 31 7.04 18.46 -14.43
C ILE A 31 8.00 19.64 -14.19
N ASP A 32 8.01 20.12 -12.97
CA ASP A 32 8.89 21.18 -12.50
C ASP A 32 9.64 20.68 -11.27
N LEU A 33 10.97 20.65 -11.31
CA LEU A 33 11.80 20.15 -10.20
C LEU A 33 11.70 21.03 -8.95
N ASP A 34 11.32 22.30 -9.12
CA ASP A 34 11.18 23.26 -8.02
C ASP A 34 9.81 23.15 -7.31
N ARG A 35 8.82 22.49 -7.94
CA ARG A 35 7.49 22.27 -7.37
C ARG A 35 7.45 20.96 -6.58
N THR A 36 7.94 21.01 -5.34
CA THR A 36 8.02 19.84 -4.47
C THR A 36 6.80 19.71 -3.57
N ILE A 37 6.34 18.48 -3.37
CA ILE A 37 5.30 18.12 -2.40
C ILE A 37 5.96 17.78 -1.05
N GLY A 38 6.95 16.89 -1.09
CA GLY A 38 7.66 16.41 0.10
C GLY A 38 8.53 15.19 -0.20
N LYS A 39 9.32 14.78 0.79
CA LYS A 39 10.08 13.53 0.66
C LYS A 39 9.15 12.34 0.73
N VAL A 40 9.27 11.44 -0.23
CA VAL A 40 8.67 10.12 -0.19
C VAL A 40 9.33 9.35 0.94
N ASP A 41 8.56 9.06 2.01
CA ASP A 41 9.06 8.21 3.09
C ASP A 41 9.15 6.77 2.58
N PRO A 42 10.30 6.10 2.73
CA PRO A 42 10.43 4.70 2.30
C PRO A 42 9.34 3.78 2.90
N ASN A 43 8.85 4.08 4.08
CA ASN A 43 7.85 3.27 4.78
C ASN A 43 6.48 3.19 4.07
N ILE A 44 6.23 3.99 3.01
CA ILE A 44 5.03 3.80 2.17
C ILE A 44 5.08 2.50 1.34
N TYR A 45 6.24 1.84 1.28
CA TYR A 45 6.44 0.54 0.64
C TYR A 45 6.47 -0.61 1.67
N GLY A 46 5.89 -0.41 2.84
CA GLY A 46 5.76 -1.41 3.88
C GLY A 46 4.77 -2.52 3.53
N ALA A 47 4.73 -3.52 4.39
CA ALA A 47 3.79 -4.61 4.28
C ALA A 47 3.22 -5.00 5.64
N PHE A 48 2.14 -5.79 5.61
CA PHE A 48 1.43 -6.27 6.78
C PHE A 48 1.39 -7.79 6.79
N LEU A 49 1.53 -8.37 7.97
CA LEU A 49 1.53 -9.80 8.20
C LEU A 49 0.62 -10.14 9.40
N GLU A 50 -0.31 -11.05 9.18
CA GLU A 50 -1.24 -11.55 10.19
C GLU A 50 -1.29 -13.08 10.16
N PRO A 51 -1.30 -13.76 11.32
CA PRO A 51 -1.54 -15.21 11.40
C PRO A 51 -2.98 -15.57 11.03
N ILE A 52 -3.28 -15.60 9.75
CA ILE A 52 -4.57 -15.97 9.20
C ILE A 52 -4.42 -17.12 8.21
N ARG A 53 -5.04 -18.27 8.48
CA ARG A 53 -4.96 -19.46 7.63
C ARG A 53 -3.51 -19.77 7.22
N ASN A 54 -3.22 -19.76 5.92
CA ASN A 54 -1.90 -20.07 5.37
C ASN A 54 -1.03 -18.81 5.10
N VAL A 55 -1.40 -17.64 5.61
CA VAL A 55 -0.61 -16.40 5.35
C VAL A 55 0.78 -16.49 5.98
N VAL A 56 0.85 -16.99 7.21
CA VAL A 56 2.12 -17.20 7.92
C VAL A 56 2.58 -18.63 7.77
N TYR A 57 1.77 -19.56 8.29
CA TYR A 57 2.13 -20.99 8.32
C TYR A 57 1.94 -21.65 6.95
N GLY A 58 2.96 -22.35 6.46
CA GLY A 58 2.98 -22.98 5.14
C GLY A 58 3.45 -22.06 4.02
N THR A 59 3.36 -20.74 4.20
CA THR A 59 3.84 -19.75 3.19
C THR A 59 5.17 -19.14 3.59
N ILE A 60 5.24 -18.49 4.74
CA ILE A 60 6.44 -17.80 5.22
C ILE A 60 7.25 -18.70 6.13
N TYR A 61 6.55 -19.32 7.08
CA TYR A 61 7.10 -20.19 8.10
C TYR A 61 6.57 -21.61 7.92
N ASP A 62 7.44 -22.51 7.47
CA ASP A 62 7.16 -23.93 7.26
C ASP A 62 8.43 -24.76 7.52
N PRO A 63 8.72 -25.08 8.78
CA PRO A 63 9.91 -25.85 9.13
C PRO A 63 9.92 -27.28 8.56
N SER A 64 8.80 -27.77 8.03
CA SER A 64 8.71 -29.08 7.37
C SER A 64 9.05 -29.04 5.88
N SER A 65 9.09 -27.86 5.29
CA SER A 65 9.40 -27.67 3.88
C SER A 65 10.87 -27.97 3.58
N PRO A 66 11.20 -28.66 2.48
CA PRO A 66 12.59 -28.82 2.03
C PRO A 66 13.23 -27.48 1.61
N LEU A 67 12.41 -26.44 1.42
CA LEU A 67 12.85 -25.07 1.09
C LEU A 67 13.06 -24.21 2.35
N ALA A 68 12.79 -24.72 3.56
CA ALA A 68 13.02 -23.97 4.79
C ALA A 68 14.52 -23.78 5.08
N ASP A 69 14.82 -22.66 5.75
CA ASP A 69 16.11 -22.47 6.40
C ASP A 69 16.16 -23.16 7.78
N GLU A 70 17.27 -23.03 8.49
CA GLU A 70 17.44 -23.60 9.84
C GLU A 70 16.49 -23.00 10.90
N ASN A 71 15.84 -21.87 10.59
CA ASN A 71 14.86 -21.18 11.45
C ASN A 71 13.41 -21.53 11.11
N GLY A 72 13.19 -22.22 10.01
CA GLY A 72 11.87 -22.59 9.50
C GLY A 72 11.26 -21.63 8.49
N PHE A 73 12.01 -20.62 8.02
CA PHE A 73 11.53 -19.68 7.00
C PHE A 73 11.79 -20.22 5.60
N ARG A 74 10.82 -20.09 4.71
CA ARG A 74 10.93 -20.45 3.30
C ARG A 74 11.95 -19.54 2.59
N LYS A 75 13.09 -20.11 2.16
CA LYS A 75 14.20 -19.39 1.49
C LYS A 75 13.78 -18.72 0.18
N ASP A 76 12.93 -19.39 -0.60
CA ASP A 76 12.38 -18.89 -1.84
C ASP A 76 11.48 -17.67 -1.60
N PHE A 77 10.59 -17.72 -0.62
CA PHE A 77 9.77 -16.57 -0.20
C PHE A 77 10.65 -15.40 0.26
N VAL A 78 11.59 -15.67 1.18
CA VAL A 78 12.52 -14.65 1.71
C VAL A 78 13.26 -13.93 0.58
N GLN A 79 13.73 -14.68 -0.44
CA GLN A 79 14.47 -14.06 -1.54
C GLN A 79 13.59 -13.11 -2.35
N LEU A 80 12.35 -13.50 -2.68
CA LEU A 80 11.41 -12.62 -3.37
C LEU A 80 11.11 -11.35 -2.58
N ILE A 81 10.96 -11.46 -1.27
CA ILE A 81 10.67 -10.30 -0.41
C ILE A 81 11.88 -9.39 -0.26
N LYS A 82 13.10 -9.92 -0.17
CA LYS A 82 14.33 -9.09 -0.18
C LYS A 82 14.42 -8.21 -1.41
N ASP A 83 14.06 -8.73 -2.58
CA ASP A 83 14.10 -7.97 -3.83
C ASP A 83 13.13 -6.78 -3.82
N LEU A 84 12.02 -6.86 -3.05
CA LEU A 84 11.06 -5.77 -2.87
C LEU A 84 11.55 -4.65 -1.96
N ARG A 85 12.61 -4.87 -1.17
CA ARG A 85 13.15 -3.88 -0.22
C ARG A 85 12.08 -3.31 0.72
N ILE A 86 11.27 -4.21 1.31
CA ILE A 86 10.25 -3.85 2.28
C ILE A 86 10.90 -3.14 3.47
N PRO A 87 10.59 -1.86 3.75
CA PRO A 87 11.29 -1.10 4.78
C PRO A 87 10.73 -1.33 6.19
N VAL A 88 9.46 -1.70 6.29
CA VAL A 88 8.74 -1.90 7.56
C VAL A 88 7.70 -3.01 7.39
N LEU A 89 7.57 -3.86 8.38
CA LEU A 89 6.61 -4.96 8.40
C LEU A 89 5.73 -4.84 9.65
N ARG A 90 4.42 -4.71 9.47
CA ARG A 90 3.42 -4.66 10.55
C ARG A 90 3.00 -6.07 10.95
N TRP A 91 2.94 -6.36 12.26
CA TRP A 91 2.57 -7.65 12.85
C TRP A 91 2.11 -7.46 14.33
N PRO A 92 1.36 -8.36 14.93
CA PRO A 92 0.70 -9.57 14.38
C PRO A 92 -0.68 -9.28 13.80
N GLY A 93 -1.04 -8.02 13.79
CA GLY A 93 -2.17 -7.65 13.49
C GLY A 93 -3.08 -7.03 12.99
N GLY A 94 -4.03 -7.26 12.39
CA GLY A 94 -5.42 -7.23 12.09
C GLY A 94 -6.31 -7.74 13.24
N ASN A 95 -7.34 -8.47 12.90
CA ASN A 95 -8.29 -8.97 13.90
C ASN A 95 -7.65 -9.95 14.89
N PHE A 96 -6.62 -10.68 14.48
CA PHE A 96 -5.89 -11.62 15.32
C PHE A 96 -5.37 -10.98 16.61
N VAL A 97 -4.79 -9.77 16.53
CA VAL A 97 -4.12 -9.16 17.69
C VAL A 97 -5.05 -8.94 18.85
N SER A 98 -6.34 -8.64 18.61
CA SER A 98 -7.30 -8.33 19.67
C SER A 98 -7.65 -9.51 20.59
N GLY A 99 -7.29 -10.74 20.18
CA GLY A 99 -7.38 -11.95 21.00
C GLY A 99 -6.03 -12.53 21.38
N TYR A 100 -4.91 -11.95 20.93
CA TYR A 100 -3.58 -12.51 21.06
C TYR A 100 -2.90 -12.16 22.38
N ASN A 101 -2.36 -13.18 23.06
CA ASN A 101 -1.42 -13.00 24.16
C ASN A 101 0.00 -13.25 23.65
N TRP A 102 0.81 -12.19 23.51
CA TRP A 102 2.15 -12.26 22.97
C TRP A 102 3.11 -13.16 23.78
N GLU A 103 2.87 -13.31 25.08
CA GLU A 103 3.67 -14.18 25.96
C GLU A 103 3.56 -15.67 25.59
N ASP A 104 2.44 -16.08 24.97
CA ASP A 104 2.27 -17.44 24.47
C ASP A 104 3.20 -17.74 23.27
N GLY A 105 3.67 -16.69 22.57
CA GLY A 105 4.51 -16.79 21.37
C GLY A 105 6.01 -16.67 21.63
N ILE A 106 6.49 -16.70 22.88
CA ILE A 106 7.92 -16.61 23.22
C ILE A 106 8.43 -17.85 23.93
N GLY A 107 9.75 -17.98 24.04
CA GLY A 107 10.40 -19.12 24.67
C GLY A 107 10.37 -20.40 23.82
N PRO A 108 10.68 -21.57 24.43
CA PRO A 108 10.81 -22.82 23.71
C PRO A 108 9.51 -23.25 23.00
N LYS A 109 9.57 -23.49 21.69
CA LYS A 109 8.40 -23.75 20.83
C LYS A 109 7.55 -24.94 21.30
N ASN A 110 8.17 -25.99 21.85
CA ASN A 110 7.48 -27.16 22.36
C ASN A 110 6.75 -26.93 23.69
N GLN A 111 6.91 -25.75 24.30
CA GLN A 111 6.22 -25.34 25.52
C GLN A 111 5.14 -24.32 25.27
N ARG A 112 5.06 -23.77 24.04
CA ARG A 112 4.07 -22.77 23.68
C ARG A 112 2.67 -23.40 23.60
N PRO A 113 1.64 -22.77 24.20
CA PRO A 113 0.29 -23.32 24.17
C PRO A 113 -0.33 -23.17 22.78
N ALA A 114 -1.13 -24.14 22.37
CA ALA A 114 -2.08 -23.96 21.29
C ALA A 114 -3.28 -23.16 21.78
N ARG A 115 -3.70 -22.14 21.05
CA ARG A 115 -4.85 -21.29 21.36
C ARG A 115 -5.90 -21.33 20.27
N LEU A 116 -7.16 -21.25 20.67
CA LEU A 116 -8.23 -20.97 19.72
C LEU A 116 -8.18 -19.48 19.37
N ASP A 117 -7.84 -19.19 18.14
CA ASP A 117 -7.97 -17.84 17.57
C ASP A 117 -9.44 -17.60 17.25
N LEU A 118 -10.04 -16.66 17.97
CA LEU A 118 -11.46 -16.33 17.85
C LEU A 118 -11.75 -15.43 16.63
N ALA A 119 -10.76 -14.69 16.15
CA ALA A 119 -10.93 -13.80 15.00
C ALA A 119 -11.13 -14.58 13.71
N TRP A 120 -10.32 -15.64 13.50
CA TRP A 120 -10.33 -16.42 12.27
C TRP A 120 -10.83 -17.85 12.42
N ASN A 121 -11.29 -18.21 13.64
CA ASN A 121 -11.82 -19.54 13.98
C ASN A 121 -10.85 -20.66 13.57
N GLN A 122 -9.62 -20.55 14.04
CA GLN A 122 -8.53 -21.51 13.78
C GLN A 122 -7.76 -21.80 15.07
N ILE A 123 -6.92 -22.83 15.07
CA ILE A 123 -5.98 -23.06 16.17
C ILE A 123 -4.63 -22.47 15.78
N ASP A 124 -4.10 -21.56 16.60
CA ASP A 124 -2.74 -21.10 16.51
C ASP A 124 -1.86 -21.84 17.52
N HIS A 125 -0.79 -22.42 17.00
CA HIS A 125 0.20 -23.14 17.80
C HIS A 125 1.34 -22.26 18.30
N ASN A 126 1.25 -20.94 18.09
CA ASN A 126 2.22 -19.93 18.51
C ASN A 126 3.67 -20.21 18.05
N GLN A 127 3.84 -20.84 16.89
CA GLN A 127 5.17 -21.22 16.39
C GLN A 127 5.95 -20.06 15.78
N MET A 128 5.26 -19.01 15.38
CA MET A 128 5.85 -17.74 14.96
C MET A 128 5.35 -16.62 15.88
N GLY A 129 6.15 -16.29 16.89
CA GLY A 129 5.88 -15.21 17.83
C GLY A 129 6.86 -14.06 17.68
N THR A 130 7.07 -13.28 18.74
CA THR A 130 7.89 -12.05 18.72
C THR A 130 9.32 -12.31 18.25
N ASP A 131 9.97 -13.37 18.73
CA ASP A 131 11.36 -13.69 18.41
C ASP A 131 11.54 -14.08 16.94
N GLU A 132 10.64 -14.90 16.42
CA GLU A 132 10.65 -15.33 15.01
C GLU A 132 10.30 -14.16 14.09
N TYR A 133 9.34 -13.31 14.48
CA TYR A 133 8.98 -12.14 13.72
C TYR A 133 10.16 -11.15 13.61
N ALA A 134 10.81 -10.80 14.72
CA ALA A 134 11.97 -9.91 14.71
C ALA A 134 13.11 -10.50 13.87
N LYS A 135 13.32 -11.82 13.94
CA LYS A 135 14.31 -12.52 13.11
C LYS A 135 13.94 -12.46 11.62
N PHE A 136 12.67 -12.64 11.28
CA PHE A 136 12.20 -12.52 9.90
C PHE A 136 12.39 -11.09 9.38
N CYS A 137 12.04 -10.05 10.15
CA CYS A 137 12.29 -8.65 9.79
C CYS A 137 13.79 -8.38 9.52
N SER A 138 14.66 -8.85 10.42
CA SER A 138 16.11 -8.75 10.23
C SER A 138 16.58 -9.48 8.96
N LEU A 139 16.01 -10.65 8.67
CA LEU A 139 16.35 -11.45 7.49
C LEU A 139 15.99 -10.75 6.17
N ILE A 140 14.86 -10.04 6.12
CA ILE A 140 14.41 -9.30 4.93
C ILE A 140 14.89 -7.84 4.90
N GLY A 141 15.50 -7.34 5.99
CA GLY A 141 15.98 -5.97 6.12
C GLY A 141 14.87 -4.93 6.42
N ALA A 142 13.76 -5.37 7.01
CA ALA A 142 12.65 -4.51 7.41
C ALA A 142 12.78 -4.07 8.87
N GLN A 143 12.20 -2.91 9.21
CA GLN A 143 11.97 -2.50 10.59
C GLN A 143 10.72 -3.18 11.16
N ASP A 144 10.77 -3.49 12.45
CA ASP A 144 9.64 -4.04 13.18
C ASP A 144 8.57 -2.97 13.42
N PHE A 145 7.32 -3.33 13.14
CA PHE A 145 6.14 -2.55 13.48
C PHE A 145 5.14 -3.47 14.19
N VAL A 146 4.97 -3.28 15.49
CA VAL A 146 4.16 -4.16 16.35
C VAL A 146 2.83 -3.50 16.70
N CYS A 147 1.75 -4.25 16.62
CA CYS A 147 0.42 -3.86 17.06
C CYS A 147 0.11 -4.49 18.42
N ILE A 148 -0.27 -3.68 19.43
CA ILE A 148 -0.66 -4.20 20.74
C ILE A 148 -2.13 -4.65 20.77
N ASN A 149 -2.46 -5.55 21.69
CA ASN A 149 -3.83 -6.01 21.91
C ASN A 149 -4.64 -4.97 22.68
N ALA A 150 -5.37 -4.11 21.96
CA ALA A 150 -6.32 -3.15 22.55
C ALA A 150 -7.72 -3.76 22.78
N GLY A 151 -7.96 -5.00 22.34
CA GLY A 151 -9.22 -5.70 22.52
C GLY A 151 -9.35 -6.34 23.90
N LEU A 152 -8.82 -7.54 24.04
CA LEU A 152 -8.86 -8.33 25.29
C LEU A 152 -7.59 -8.15 26.13
N GLY A 153 -6.56 -7.46 25.63
CA GLY A 153 -5.30 -7.25 26.31
C GLY A 153 -5.37 -6.18 27.41
N THR A 154 -4.29 -6.08 28.17
CA THR A 154 -4.15 -5.15 29.29
C THR A 154 -3.01 -4.17 29.04
N LEU A 155 -3.01 -3.05 29.77
CA LEU A 155 -1.93 -2.06 29.76
C LEU A 155 -0.60 -2.70 30.21
N ASP A 156 -0.64 -3.63 31.17
CA ASP A 156 0.55 -4.35 31.62
C ASP A 156 1.13 -5.26 30.52
N GLN A 157 0.30 -5.94 29.75
CA GLN A 157 0.78 -6.74 28.61
C GLN A 157 1.47 -5.86 27.56
N ALA A 158 0.95 -4.65 27.28
CA ALA A 158 1.60 -3.70 26.38
C ALA A 158 2.95 -3.22 26.93
N ARG A 159 3.01 -2.87 28.23
CA ARG A 159 4.26 -2.49 28.91
C ARG A 159 5.28 -3.61 28.90
N HIS A 160 4.89 -4.83 29.22
CA HIS A 160 5.77 -5.99 29.25
C HIS A 160 6.33 -6.31 27.85
N TRP A 161 5.50 -6.13 26.82
CA TRP A 161 5.93 -6.42 25.45
C TRP A 161 7.00 -5.45 24.96
N ILE A 162 6.81 -4.13 25.18
CA ILE A 162 7.88 -3.18 24.85
C ILE A 162 9.12 -3.35 25.71
N GLU A 163 8.97 -3.72 27.00
CA GLU A 163 10.10 -4.06 27.88
C GLU A 163 10.88 -5.25 27.33
N TYR A 164 10.17 -6.32 26.93
CA TYR A 164 10.79 -7.48 26.28
C TYR A 164 11.54 -7.10 25.01
N CYS A 165 10.94 -6.28 24.14
CA CYS A 165 11.53 -5.91 22.86
C CYS A 165 12.67 -4.91 22.96
N ASN A 166 12.54 -3.87 23.82
CA ASN A 166 13.38 -2.69 23.72
C ASN A 166 14.27 -2.45 24.95
N TYR A 167 13.91 -2.98 26.15
CA TYR A 167 14.74 -2.71 27.32
C TYR A 167 16.03 -3.55 27.29
N PRO A 168 17.20 -2.97 27.60
CA PRO A 168 18.45 -3.68 27.36
C PRO A 168 18.65 -4.92 28.24
N ASN A 169 18.56 -4.79 29.57
CA ASN A 169 18.76 -5.89 30.54
C ASN A 169 18.39 -5.47 31.96
N GLY A 170 18.41 -6.42 32.89
CA GLY A 170 18.26 -6.16 34.32
C GLY A 170 16.81 -6.05 34.79
N THR A 171 15.86 -6.35 33.92
CA THR A 171 14.44 -6.48 34.26
C THR A 171 13.92 -7.84 33.86
N TYR A 172 12.80 -8.29 34.44
CA TYR A 172 12.26 -9.63 34.19
C TYR A 172 12.09 -9.92 32.68
N TYR A 173 11.45 -9.05 31.92
CA TYR A 173 11.18 -9.30 30.51
C TYR A 173 12.42 -9.09 29.61
N SER A 174 13.27 -8.12 29.90
CA SER A 174 14.53 -7.98 29.17
C SER A 174 15.46 -9.18 29.35
N ASP A 175 15.54 -9.70 30.58
CA ASP A 175 16.34 -10.88 30.87
C ASP A 175 15.68 -12.17 30.33
N LEU A 176 14.35 -12.22 30.25
CA LEU A 176 13.63 -13.31 29.59
C LEU A 176 13.94 -13.36 28.08
N ARG A 177 13.94 -12.20 27.38
CA ARG A 177 14.39 -12.12 25.97
C ARG A 177 15.80 -12.72 25.81
N ARG A 178 16.72 -12.30 26.67
CA ARG A 178 18.12 -12.79 26.65
C ARG A 178 18.20 -14.28 26.90
N LYS A 179 17.43 -14.80 27.86
CA LYS A 179 17.30 -16.24 28.14
C LYS A 179 16.74 -17.01 26.94
N ASN A 180 15.87 -16.39 26.15
CA ASN A 180 15.31 -16.96 24.91
C ASN A 180 16.29 -16.88 23.72
N GLY A 181 17.52 -16.39 23.93
CA GLY A 181 18.60 -16.39 22.94
C GLY A 181 18.79 -15.06 22.20
N ASN A 182 18.04 -14.02 22.55
CA ASN A 182 18.12 -12.70 21.92
C ASN A 182 18.82 -11.71 22.88
N GLU A 183 20.15 -11.70 22.84
CA GLU A 183 20.98 -10.90 23.77
C GLU A 183 20.72 -9.40 23.63
N GLN A 184 20.61 -8.89 22.39
CA GLN A 184 20.37 -7.48 22.11
C GLN A 184 18.87 -7.17 22.02
N PRO A 185 18.42 -5.95 22.39
CA PRO A 185 17.07 -5.48 22.12
C PRO A 185 16.74 -5.50 20.62
N PHE A 186 15.49 -5.79 20.28
CA PHE A 186 15.01 -5.70 18.90
C PHE A 186 14.87 -4.25 18.44
N ASN A 187 14.72 -3.30 19.39
CA ASN A 187 14.56 -1.88 19.13
C ASN A 187 13.34 -1.57 18.24
N VAL A 188 12.23 -2.21 18.52
CA VAL A 188 10.96 -1.99 17.81
C VAL A 188 10.58 -0.52 17.90
N LYS A 189 10.55 0.15 16.77
CA LYS A 189 10.33 1.59 16.69
C LYS A 189 8.86 1.98 16.59
N TYR A 190 8.07 1.22 15.85
CA TYR A 190 6.68 1.53 15.55
C TYR A 190 5.73 0.63 16.32
N TRP A 191 4.75 1.23 17.00
CA TRP A 191 3.77 0.53 17.84
C TRP A 191 2.37 1.05 17.55
N SER A 192 1.50 0.18 16.99
CA SER A 192 0.08 0.48 16.87
C SER A 192 -0.63 0.24 18.20
N LEU A 193 -1.46 1.20 18.59
CA LEU A 193 -2.21 1.17 19.86
C LEU A 193 -3.55 0.42 19.72
N GLY A 194 -3.58 -0.59 18.89
CA GLY A 194 -4.73 -1.41 18.57
C GLY A 194 -4.87 -1.68 17.09
N ASN A 195 -5.99 -2.30 16.72
CA ASN A 195 -6.39 -2.58 15.34
C ASN A 195 -7.90 -2.50 15.19
N GLU A 196 -8.40 -1.60 14.33
CA GLU A 196 -9.83 -1.51 13.95
C GLU A 196 -10.81 -1.60 15.13
N ILE A 197 -10.44 -1.04 16.28
CA ILE A 197 -11.12 -1.28 17.54
C ILE A 197 -12.55 -0.67 17.58
N ASP A 198 -12.88 0.21 16.64
CA ASP A 198 -14.23 0.73 16.40
C ASP A 198 -15.13 -0.29 15.68
N GLY A 199 -14.55 -1.24 14.97
CA GLY A 199 -15.27 -2.20 14.13
C GLY A 199 -16.09 -3.22 14.94
N PRO A 200 -17.36 -3.48 14.59
CA PRO A 200 -18.20 -4.43 15.31
C PRO A 200 -17.76 -5.90 15.19
N TRP A 201 -16.84 -6.18 14.28
CA TRP A 201 -16.22 -7.51 14.11
C TRP A 201 -15.04 -7.72 15.06
N GLN A 202 -14.54 -6.66 15.70
CA GLN A 202 -13.33 -6.69 16.51
C GLN A 202 -13.60 -7.20 17.92
N LEU A 203 -12.77 -8.11 18.42
CA LEU A 203 -12.84 -8.56 19.80
C LEU A 203 -12.54 -7.40 20.75
N GLY A 204 -13.40 -7.22 21.74
CA GLY A 204 -13.24 -6.12 22.69
C GLY A 204 -13.46 -4.72 22.08
N GLN A 205 -14.32 -4.62 21.03
CA GLN A 205 -14.71 -3.37 20.40
C GLN A 205 -14.92 -2.26 21.42
N LYS A 206 -14.50 -1.04 21.08
CA LYS A 206 -14.62 0.15 21.94
C LYS A 206 -15.30 1.29 21.19
N ASN A 207 -15.98 2.15 21.92
CA ASN A 207 -16.31 3.48 21.44
C ASN A 207 -15.06 4.39 21.49
N ALA A 208 -15.11 5.55 20.86
CA ALA A 208 -13.96 6.45 20.75
C ALA A 208 -13.43 6.92 22.13
N GLU A 209 -14.31 7.15 23.11
CA GLU A 209 -13.93 7.59 24.47
C GLU A 209 -13.13 6.50 25.19
N ASP A 210 -13.62 5.27 25.21
CA ASP A 210 -12.95 4.14 25.88
C ASP A 210 -11.65 3.76 25.17
N TYR A 211 -11.63 3.86 23.85
CA TYR A 211 -10.40 3.68 23.07
C TYR A 211 -9.35 4.73 23.43
N CYS A 212 -9.71 6.02 23.45
CA CYS A 212 -8.76 7.09 23.76
C CYS A 212 -8.19 6.98 25.17
N LYS A 213 -9.01 6.59 26.16
CA LYS A 213 -8.52 6.33 27.53
C LYS A 213 -7.46 5.23 27.54
N PHE A 214 -7.73 4.11 26.87
CA PHE A 214 -6.78 3.00 26.77
C PHE A 214 -5.50 3.41 26.02
N ALA A 215 -5.63 3.98 24.82
CA ALA A 215 -4.52 4.35 23.96
C ALA A 215 -3.60 5.41 24.57
N PHE A 216 -4.17 6.41 25.27
CA PHE A 216 -3.41 7.43 25.99
C PHE A 216 -2.54 6.80 27.08
N GLU A 217 -3.13 5.94 27.93
CA GLU A 217 -2.40 5.28 29.01
C GLU A 217 -1.33 4.30 28.44
N ALA A 218 -1.67 3.54 27.40
CA ALA A 218 -0.72 2.66 26.74
C ALA A 218 0.47 3.45 26.17
N ALA A 219 0.22 4.52 25.40
CA ALA A 219 1.28 5.38 24.88
C ALA A 219 2.15 5.98 25.99
N LYS A 220 1.55 6.42 27.08
CA LYS A 220 2.26 6.99 28.23
C LYS A 220 3.20 5.98 28.89
N ILE A 221 2.69 4.79 29.26
CA ILE A 221 3.49 3.79 29.96
C ILE A 221 4.58 3.19 29.06
N MET A 222 4.27 2.94 27.77
CA MET A 222 5.24 2.42 26.82
C MET A 222 6.35 3.43 26.53
N ARG A 223 6.03 4.73 26.47
CA ARG A 223 7.04 5.79 26.31
C ARG A 223 7.94 5.96 27.53
N LEU A 224 7.49 5.54 28.73
CA LEU A 224 8.36 5.51 29.91
C LEU A 224 9.37 4.36 29.85
N VAL A 225 9.10 3.29 29.10
CA VAL A 225 10.06 2.21 28.85
C VAL A 225 11.07 2.62 27.77
N ASP A 226 10.58 3.17 26.64
CA ASP A 226 11.43 3.68 25.56
C ASP A 226 10.87 5.00 24.99
N ARG A 227 11.64 6.08 25.13
CA ARG A 227 11.24 7.43 24.70
C ARG A 227 11.28 7.65 23.20
N ASN A 228 11.94 6.76 22.45
CA ASN A 228 12.18 6.92 21.01
C ASN A 228 11.12 6.27 20.13
N VAL A 229 10.17 5.54 20.72
CA VAL A 229 9.14 4.84 19.98
C VAL A 229 8.11 5.80 19.36
N LYS A 230 7.53 5.35 18.28
CA LYS A 230 6.50 6.03 17.52
C LYS A 230 5.18 5.29 17.66
N PHE A 231 4.12 6.03 17.99
CA PHE A 231 2.80 5.47 18.18
C PHE A 231 1.87 5.76 17.01
N ILE A 232 1.13 4.75 16.62
CA ILE A 232 0.06 4.81 15.63
C ILE A 232 -1.26 4.58 16.36
N ALA A 233 -2.17 5.55 16.32
CA ALA A 233 -3.52 5.38 16.88
C ALA A 233 -4.48 4.87 15.80
N ASP A 234 -5.49 4.09 16.20
CA ASP A 234 -6.53 3.63 15.29
C ASP A 234 -7.37 4.81 14.81
N GLY A 235 -7.35 5.08 13.51
CA GLY A 235 -8.40 5.79 12.83
C GLY A 235 -9.62 4.88 12.65
N ALA A 236 -10.66 5.38 12.02
CA ALA A 236 -11.85 4.58 11.73
C ALA A 236 -11.50 3.38 10.84
N SER A 237 -12.05 2.21 11.17
CA SER A 237 -11.85 0.98 10.39
C SER A 237 -12.65 0.93 9.09
N ASN A 238 -13.64 1.82 8.92
CA ASN A 238 -14.55 1.80 7.81
C ASN A 238 -14.89 3.21 7.32
N TYR A 239 -14.38 3.56 6.15
CA TYR A 239 -14.53 4.86 5.50
C TYR A 239 -15.71 4.93 4.50
N ARG A 240 -16.78 4.15 4.70
CA ARG A 240 -17.99 4.23 3.89
C ARG A 240 -18.80 5.48 4.22
N THR A 241 -19.56 5.97 3.24
CA THR A 241 -20.39 7.18 3.37
C THR A 241 -21.46 7.11 4.48
N ASN A 242 -21.91 5.90 4.82
CA ASN A 242 -22.92 5.67 5.84
C ASN A 242 -22.34 5.35 7.23
N ASN A 243 -21.03 5.44 7.40
CA ASN A 243 -20.33 5.26 8.67
C ASN A 243 -19.81 6.61 9.16
N ASP A 244 -19.86 6.83 10.44
CA ASP A 244 -19.43 8.10 11.05
C ASP A 244 -17.93 8.13 11.34
N TRP A 245 -17.13 7.85 10.31
CA TRP A 245 -15.68 7.78 10.41
C TRP A 245 -15.03 9.14 10.73
N ILE A 246 -15.65 10.23 10.29
CA ILE A 246 -15.19 11.60 10.59
C ILE A 246 -15.27 11.85 12.10
N ALA A 247 -16.41 11.55 12.75
CA ALA A 247 -16.55 11.76 14.18
C ALA A 247 -15.60 10.88 15.01
N TRP A 248 -15.31 9.64 14.55
CA TRP A 248 -14.30 8.80 15.19
C TRP A 248 -12.92 9.43 15.11
N ASN A 249 -12.47 9.81 13.91
CA ASN A 249 -11.17 10.40 13.71
C ASN A 249 -11.02 11.73 14.47
N ASP A 250 -12.02 12.61 14.39
CA ASP A 250 -12.04 13.88 15.12
C ASP A 250 -11.87 13.65 16.63
N TYR A 251 -12.61 12.68 17.21
CA TYR A 251 -12.52 12.37 18.63
C TYR A 251 -11.13 11.85 19.01
N VAL A 252 -10.60 10.89 18.24
CA VAL A 252 -9.27 10.30 18.47
C VAL A 252 -8.18 11.35 18.36
N LEU A 253 -8.19 12.17 17.32
CA LEU A 253 -7.20 13.22 17.11
C LEU A 253 -7.27 14.29 18.20
N GLN A 254 -8.48 14.72 18.61
CA GLN A 254 -8.67 15.71 19.65
C GLN A 254 -8.05 15.29 21.00
N HIS A 255 -8.10 13.98 21.32
CA HIS A 255 -7.62 13.46 22.59
C HIS A 255 -6.18 12.92 22.55
N LEU A 256 -5.68 12.52 21.39
CA LEU A 256 -4.40 11.83 21.28
C LEU A 256 -3.32 12.58 20.48
N VAL A 257 -3.63 13.68 19.78
CA VAL A 257 -2.69 14.40 18.89
C VAL A 257 -1.33 14.73 19.54
N GLY A 258 -1.30 15.01 20.84
CA GLY A 258 -0.06 15.25 21.59
C GLY A 258 0.71 13.99 21.98
N SER A 259 0.11 12.81 21.82
CA SER A 259 0.63 11.52 22.31
C SER A 259 0.99 10.55 21.22
N ILE A 260 0.57 10.76 19.98
CA ILE A 260 0.77 9.88 18.83
C ILE A 260 1.67 10.53 17.78
N ASP A 261 2.14 9.74 16.86
CA ASP A 261 2.95 10.17 15.70
C ASP A 261 2.21 9.91 14.37
N TYR A 262 1.26 8.97 14.36
CA TYR A 262 0.48 8.61 13.18
C TYR A 262 -0.98 8.32 13.54
N LEU A 263 -1.87 8.57 12.59
CA LEU A 263 -3.23 8.04 12.55
C LEU A 263 -3.29 6.91 11.53
N SER A 264 -3.77 5.74 11.95
CA SER A 264 -3.98 4.57 11.09
C SER A 264 -5.16 4.79 10.13
N VAL A 265 -5.01 4.34 8.90
CA VAL A 265 -6.05 4.36 7.87
C VAL A 265 -6.09 3.02 7.17
N HIS A 266 -7.28 2.40 7.15
CA HIS A 266 -7.54 1.16 6.42
C HIS A 266 -8.53 1.42 5.28
N ARG A 267 -8.14 1.10 4.05
CA ARG A 267 -9.03 1.28 2.90
C ARG A 267 -8.89 0.12 1.92
N TYR A 268 -9.93 -0.68 1.83
CA TYR A 268 -9.99 -1.83 0.93
C TYR A 268 -10.76 -1.50 -0.34
N VAL A 269 -10.32 -2.09 -1.46
CA VAL A 269 -10.88 -1.90 -2.81
C VAL A 269 -12.40 -2.06 -2.86
N ARG A 270 -12.92 -3.10 -2.20
CA ARG A 270 -14.36 -3.40 -2.18
C ARG A 270 -15.21 -2.24 -1.64
N GLU A 271 -14.67 -1.53 -0.67
CA GLU A 271 -15.32 -0.38 -0.04
C GLU A 271 -15.14 0.87 -0.87
N ALA A 272 -13.91 1.09 -1.36
CA ALA A 272 -13.56 2.24 -2.18
C ALA A 272 -14.40 2.32 -3.47
N LEU A 273 -14.66 1.19 -4.12
CA LEU A 273 -15.40 1.15 -5.38
C LEU A 273 -16.92 1.16 -5.21
N ALA A 274 -17.45 1.21 -3.99
CA ALA A 274 -18.88 1.16 -3.70
C ALA A 274 -19.64 0.05 -4.47
N GLY A 275 -18.94 -1.08 -4.77
CA GLY A 275 -19.47 -2.21 -5.54
C GLY A 275 -19.36 -2.11 -7.06
N ASP A 276 -18.79 -1.04 -7.63
CA ASP A 276 -18.48 -0.97 -9.05
C ASP A 276 -17.19 -1.74 -9.38
N THR A 277 -17.37 -2.99 -9.82
CA THR A 277 -16.26 -3.89 -10.20
C THR A 277 -15.94 -3.85 -11.71
N SER A 278 -16.49 -2.88 -12.44
CA SER A 278 -16.11 -2.66 -13.84
C SER A 278 -14.65 -2.20 -13.95
N PHE A 279 -14.04 -2.36 -15.13
CA PHE A 279 -12.69 -1.86 -15.37
C PHE A 279 -12.60 -0.36 -15.06
N SER A 280 -13.56 0.45 -15.55
CA SER A 280 -13.58 1.89 -15.30
C SER A 280 -13.77 2.25 -13.82
N GLY A 281 -14.54 1.45 -13.07
CA GLY A 281 -14.65 1.57 -11.61
C GLY A 281 -13.32 1.31 -10.93
N MET A 282 -12.67 0.18 -11.22
CA MET A 282 -11.37 -0.17 -10.63
C MET A 282 -10.27 0.84 -11.00
N MET A 283 -10.34 1.45 -12.19
CA MET A 283 -9.39 2.48 -12.62
C MET A 283 -9.67 3.86 -12.00
N SER A 284 -10.69 4.03 -11.16
CA SER A 284 -10.92 5.25 -10.39
C SER A 284 -10.52 5.16 -8.91
N LEU A 285 -9.94 4.02 -8.50
CA LEU A 285 -9.55 3.77 -7.10
C LEU A 285 -8.65 4.85 -6.51
N GLY A 286 -7.67 5.33 -7.26
CA GLY A 286 -6.77 6.38 -6.82
C GLY A 286 -7.50 7.66 -6.39
N LEU A 287 -8.60 8.03 -7.06
CA LEU A 287 -9.38 9.20 -6.67
C LEU A 287 -10.08 9.02 -5.32
N ASP A 288 -10.59 7.82 -5.03
CA ASP A 288 -11.20 7.55 -3.71
C ASP A 288 -10.15 7.64 -2.60
N VAL A 289 -8.96 7.09 -2.85
CA VAL A 289 -7.83 7.14 -1.89
C VAL A 289 -7.39 8.58 -1.66
N ASP A 290 -7.21 9.38 -2.73
CA ASP A 290 -6.84 10.79 -2.65
C ASP A 290 -7.86 11.58 -1.82
N GLN A 291 -9.17 11.43 -2.11
CA GLN A 291 -10.23 12.11 -1.34
C GLN A 291 -10.22 11.77 0.15
N LYS A 292 -9.95 10.51 0.50
CA LYS A 292 -9.88 10.11 1.92
C LYS A 292 -8.67 10.73 2.60
N ILE A 293 -7.51 10.72 1.96
CA ILE A 293 -6.29 11.33 2.49
C ILE A 293 -6.49 12.84 2.67
N ASP A 294 -7.10 13.54 1.72
CA ASP A 294 -7.36 14.99 1.81
C ASP A 294 -8.21 15.35 3.05
N VAL A 295 -9.29 14.60 3.30
CA VAL A 295 -10.16 14.84 4.45
C VAL A 295 -9.41 14.55 5.74
N ILE A 296 -8.72 13.41 5.85
CA ILE A 296 -7.97 13.02 7.05
C ILE A 296 -6.83 14.00 7.34
N GLN A 297 -6.16 14.49 6.31
CA GLN A 297 -5.14 15.53 6.46
C GLN A 297 -5.73 16.82 7.05
N ALA A 298 -6.95 17.19 6.64
CA ALA A 298 -7.64 18.35 7.19
C ALA A 298 -8.04 18.14 8.67
N GLU A 299 -8.50 16.94 9.03
CA GLU A 299 -8.80 16.57 10.43
C GLU A 299 -7.54 16.63 11.31
N ILE A 300 -6.41 16.10 10.84
CA ILE A 300 -5.12 16.15 11.55
C ILE A 300 -4.70 17.62 11.78
N ARG A 301 -4.71 18.44 10.73
CA ARG A 301 -4.34 19.87 10.83
C ARG A 301 -5.25 20.64 11.78
N LYS A 302 -6.57 20.37 11.76
CA LYS A 302 -7.53 20.94 12.72
C LYS A 302 -7.13 20.60 14.14
N ALA A 303 -6.90 19.32 14.46
CA ALA A 303 -6.54 18.88 15.80
C ALA A 303 -5.20 19.47 16.29
N GLU A 304 -4.20 19.55 15.41
CA GLU A 304 -2.91 20.20 15.71
C GLU A 304 -3.09 21.69 16.04
N MET A 305 -3.92 22.41 15.30
CA MET A 305 -4.21 23.83 15.54
C MET A 305 -4.97 24.03 16.85
N GLU A 306 -6.01 23.23 17.12
CA GLU A 306 -6.84 23.34 18.34
C GLU A 306 -6.07 22.99 19.61
N SER A 307 -5.20 21.98 19.55
CA SER A 307 -4.39 21.56 20.70
C SER A 307 -3.14 22.42 20.93
N GLY A 308 -2.70 23.19 19.93
CA GLY A 308 -1.41 23.88 19.93
C GLY A 308 -0.21 22.92 19.92
N SER A 309 -0.41 21.65 19.59
CA SER A 309 0.67 20.67 19.51
C SER A 309 1.66 21.04 18.41
N ARG A 310 2.95 20.98 18.74
CA ARG A 310 4.04 21.11 17.77
C ARG A 310 4.55 19.76 17.26
N ARG A 311 4.00 18.66 17.77
CA ARG A 311 4.32 17.31 17.28
C ARG A 311 3.47 17.04 16.05
N PRO A 312 4.08 16.84 14.89
CA PRO A 312 3.32 16.51 13.69
C PRO A 312 2.74 15.10 13.82
N VAL A 313 1.50 14.94 13.38
CA VAL A 313 0.85 13.64 13.18
C VAL A 313 0.77 13.38 11.69
N TYR A 314 1.14 12.18 11.27
CA TYR A 314 1.13 11.73 9.89
C TYR A 314 0.09 10.64 9.68
N ILE A 315 -0.17 10.29 8.43
CA ILE A 315 -1.00 9.14 8.07
C ILE A 315 -0.11 7.89 7.97
N SER A 316 -0.53 6.84 8.68
CA SER A 316 -0.13 5.45 8.44
C SER A 316 -1.25 4.75 7.70
N PHE A 317 -1.10 4.56 6.39
CA PHE A 317 -2.07 3.81 5.58
C PHE A 317 -1.77 2.31 5.70
N ASP A 318 -1.90 1.78 6.92
CA ASP A 318 -1.29 0.52 7.35
C ASP A 318 -2.10 -0.74 7.06
N GLU A 319 -3.26 -0.61 6.41
CA GLU A 319 -3.91 -1.70 5.69
C GLU A 319 -4.52 -1.23 4.37
N TRP A 320 -4.03 -1.78 3.28
CA TRP A 320 -4.58 -1.57 1.95
C TRP A 320 -4.31 -2.77 1.04
N SER A 321 -5.19 -3.01 0.07
CA SER A 321 -4.96 -4.09 -0.89
C SER A 321 -5.54 -3.78 -2.26
N ALA A 322 -4.97 -4.39 -3.28
CA ALA A 322 -5.44 -4.35 -4.66
C ALA A 322 -6.37 -5.52 -5.01
N GLY A 323 -6.72 -6.34 -4.05
CA GLY A 323 -7.59 -7.48 -4.26
C GLY A 323 -8.26 -7.89 -2.97
N GLY A 324 -9.49 -8.31 -3.07
CA GLY A 324 -10.28 -8.83 -1.97
C GLY A 324 -11.62 -9.27 -2.51
N GLY A 325 -11.90 -10.57 -2.52
CA GLY A 325 -13.20 -11.09 -2.90
C GLY A 325 -13.56 -10.98 -4.37
N GLY A 326 -12.62 -11.19 -5.30
CA GLY A 326 -12.89 -11.42 -6.72
C GLY A 326 -12.64 -10.26 -7.68
N ALA A 327 -12.57 -9.02 -7.22
CA ALA A 327 -12.18 -7.90 -8.05
C ALA A 327 -10.67 -7.67 -7.99
N GLY A 328 -10.01 -7.58 -9.12
CA GLY A 328 -8.57 -7.34 -9.21
C GLY A 328 -7.74 -8.61 -8.93
N GLY A 329 -7.61 -9.04 -7.68
CA GLY A 329 -6.78 -10.18 -7.32
C GLY A 329 -5.35 -10.07 -7.84
N ALA A 330 -4.65 -11.19 -7.99
CA ALA A 330 -3.31 -11.24 -8.57
C ALA A 330 -3.33 -11.21 -10.12
N THR A 331 -4.02 -10.23 -10.68
CA THR A 331 -4.19 -10.01 -12.14
C THR A 331 -3.54 -8.70 -12.57
N LEU A 332 -3.51 -8.41 -13.89
CA LEU A 332 -3.07 -7.11 -14.39
C LEU A 332 -3.92 -5.95 -13.82
N ILE A 333 -5.25 -6.11 -13.72
CA ILE A 333 -6.09 -5.08 -13.06
C ILE A 333 -5.60 -4.81 -11.64
N GLY A 334 -5.36 -5.87 -10.85
CA GLY A 334 -4.80 -5.75 -9.51
C GLY A 334 -3.46 -5.01 -9.51
N SER A 335 -2.60 -5.28 -10.48
CA SER A 335 -1.33 -4.56 -10.65
C SER A 335 -1.54 -3.06 -10.86
N LEU A 336 -2.50 -2.68 -11.71
CA LEU A 336 -2.83 -1.27 -11.94
C LEU A 336 -3.43 -0.61 -10.70
N MET A 337 -4.20 -1.35 -9.91
CA MET A 337 -4.73 -0.87 -8.62
C MET A 337 -3.63 -0.66 -7.58
N VAL A 338 -2.61 -1.54 -7.53
CA VAL A 338 -1.40 -1.31 -6.72
C VAL A 338 -0.71 -0.02 -7.14
N ALA A 339 -0.53 0.18 -8.45
CA ALA A 339 0.11 1.38 -8.97
C ALA A 339 -0.67 2.65 -8.62
N GLN A 340 -2.01 2.64 -8.67
CA GLN A 340 -2.85 3.78 -8.27
C GLN A 340 -2.73 4.11 -6.78
N HIS A 341 -2.71 3.10 -5.87
CA HIS A 341 -2.48 3.35 -4.45
C HIS A 341 -1.12 4.02 -4.22
N LEU A 342 -0.06 3.48 -4.83
CA LEU A 342 1.28 4.03 -4.67
C LEU A 342 1.42 5.42 -5.30
N ASN A 343 0.72 5.70 -6.41
CA ASN A 343 0.60 7.06 -6.93
C ASN A 343 -0.08 8.01 -5.94
N SER A 344 -1.18 7.58 -5.32
CA SER A 344 -1.88 8.39 -4.30
C SER A 344 -0.96 8.68 -3.10
N PHE A 345 -0.22 7.69 -2.59
CA PHE A 345 0.70 7.91 -1.47
C PHE A 345 1.86 8.86 -1.83
N ILE A 346 2.38 8.78 -3.06
CA ILE A 346 3.41 9.70 -3.56
C ILE A 346 2.86 11.12 -3.73
N ARG A 347 1.63 11.26 -4.23
CA ARG A 347 0.95 12.55 -4.40
C ARG A 347 0.70 13.25 -3.06
N HIS A 348 0.57 12.47 -2.00
CA HIS A 348 0.39 12.95 -0.64
C HIS A 348 1.63 12.70 0.25
N ALA A 349 2.84 12.78 -0.34
CA ALA A 349 4.08 12.51 0.38
C ALA A 349 4.40 13.52 1.51
N ASP A 350 3.68 14.63 1.61
CA ASP A 350 3.75 15.56 2.71
C ASP A 350 3.11 15.00 4.00
N ILE A 351 2.07 14.17 3.88
CA ILE A 351 1.30 13.66 5.02
C ILE A 351 1.34 12.13 5.16
N VAL A 352 1.36 11.35 4.07
CA VAL A 352 1.45 9.88 4.12
C VAL A 352 2.92 9.48 4.29
N LYS A 353 3.26 8.97 5.49
CA LYS A 353 4.63 8.60 5.84
C LYS A 353 4.80 7.10 6.11
N MET A 354 3.72 6.34 6.05
CA MET A 354 3.73 4.88 6.18
C MET A 354 2.56 4.30 5.40
N ALA A 355 2.76 3.16 4.76
CA ALA A 355 1.68 2.36 4.18
C ALA A 355 2.10 0.88 4.16
N ASN A 356 1.16 -0.03 4.46
CA ASN A 356 1.46 -1.45 4.55
C ASN A 356 0.47 -2.25 3.70
N ILE A 357 0.98 -2.86 2.62
CA ILE A 357 0.12 -3.70 1.77
C ILE A 357 -0.35 -4.95 2.53
N THR A 358 -1.61 -5.25 2.42
CA THR A 358 -2.28 -6.38 3.06
C THR A 358 -2.53 -7.51 2.05
N MET A 359 -1.91 -8.65 2.16
CA MET A 359 -0.85 -9.10 3.11
C MET A 359 0.48 -9.11 2.35
N LEU A 360 1.62 -9.20 3.05
CA LEU A 360 2.92 -9.42 2.41
C LEU A 360 2.88 -10.59 1.40
N SER A 361 2.23 -11.68 1.78
CA SER A 361 2.06 -12.86 0.93
C SER A 361 1.20 -12.61 -0.31
N SER A 362 0.41 -11.53 -0.37
CA SER A 362 -0.39 -11.20 -1.57
C SER A 362 0.45 -10.82 -2.80
N LEU A 363 1.71 -10.47 -2.59
CA LEU A 363 2.66 -10.12 -3.67
C LEU A 363 3.30 -11.36 -4.30
N VAL A 364 3.17 -12.52 -3.67
CA VAL A 364 3.86 -13.76 -4.04
C VAL A 364 2.84 -14.83 -4.35
N GLY A 365 3.04 -15.55 -5.43
CA GLY A 365 2.32 -16.79 -5.70
C GLY A 365 3.04 -17.95 -5.01
N THR A 366 2.31 -18.74 -4.23
CA THR A 366 2.89 -19.84 -3.48
C THR A 366 2.71 -21.18 -4.18
N SER A 367 3.74 -22.02 -4.11
CA SER A 367 3.74 -23.37 -4.67
C SER A 367 4.60 -24.30 -3.79
N PRO A 368 4.26 -25.58 -3.66
CA PRO A 368 5.11 -26.55 -2.96
C PRO A 368 6.53 -26.62 -3.52
N ASP A 369 6.68 -26.45 -4.82
CA ASP A 369 7.95 -26.55 -5.55
C ASP A 369 8.72 -25.24 -5.60
N GLY A 370 8.25 -24.19 -4.93
CA GLY A 370 8.85 -22.87 -4.88
C GLY A 370 7.89 -21.76 -5.27
N ASP A 371 8.06 -20.64 -4.63
CA ASP A 371 7.25 -19.47 -4.81
C ASP A 371 7.63 -18.68 -6.08
N TYR A 372 6.76 -17.77 -6.53
CA TYR A 372 6.95 -17.01 -7.76
C TYR A 372 6.36 -15.60 -7.65
N LYS A 373 6.83 -14.68 -8.51
CA LYS A 373 6.32 -13.32 -8.62
C LYS A 373 4.93 -13.34 -9.22
N ASN A 374 3.91 -12.99 -8.46
CA ASN A 374 2.59 -12.81 -9.04
C ASN A 374 2.44 -11.46 -9.75
N ALA A 375 1.27 -11.15 -10.30
CA ALA A 375 1.08 -9.91 -11.05
C ALA A 375 1.25 -8.65 -10.19
N LEU A 376 0.84 -8.67 -8.90
CA LEU A 376 0.95 -7.51 -8.01
C LEU A 376 2.38 -7.18 -7.64
N TYR A 377 3.27 -8.16 -7.70
CA TYR A 377 4.70 -7.98 -7.43
C TYR A 377 5.34 -6.95 -8.36
N GLN A 378 4.95 -6.96 -9.64
CA GLN A 378 5.63 -6.21 -10.69
C GLN A 378 5.62 -4.69 -10.45
N PRO A 379 4.45 -4.02 -10.31
CA PRO A 379 4.44 -2.59 -10.02
C PRO A 379 5.03 -2.29 -8.63
N PHE A 380 4.74 -3.11 -7.61
CA PHE A 380 5.28 -2.88 -6.27
C PHE A 380 6.81 -2.86 -6.28
N TYR A 381 7.44 -3.82 -6.98
CA TYR A 381 8.88 -3.87 -7.17
C TYR A 381 9.44 -2.59 -7.82
N LEU A 382 8.79 -2.10 -8.86
CA LEU A 382 9.23 -0.88 -9.56
C LEU A 382 9.18 0.35 -8.66
N TYR A 383 8.10 0.52 -7.91
CA TYR A 383 7.97 1.65 -6.99
C TYR A 383 8.95 1.57 -5.82
N SER A 384 8.99 0.45 -5.13
CA SER A 384 9.81 0.28 -3.93
C SER A 384 11.31 0.38 -4.19
N ASN A 385 11.75 0.04 -5.40
CA ASN A 385 13.15 0.14 -5.80
C ASN A 385 13.54 1.48 -6.40
N ASN A 386 12.65 2.14 -7.16
CA ASN A 386 13.03 3.30 -7.98
C ASN A 386 12.39 4.61 -7.51
N ALA A 387 11.14 4.62 -7.02
CA ALA A 387 10.44 5.84 -6.67
C ALA A 387 10.78 6.32 -5.25
N ARG A 388 12.05 6.64 -5.03
CA ARG A 388 12.62 7.10 -3.76
C ARG A 388 13.28 8.46 -3.97
N GLY A 389 12.84 9.48 -3.24
CA GLY A 389 13.34 10.85 -3.40
C GLY A 389 12.32 11.87 -2.94
N THR A 390 12.19 12.96 -3.68
CA THR A 390 11.23 14.03 -3.45
C THR A 390 10.09 13.93 -4.46
N ALA A 391 8.86 13.82 -3.98
CA ALA A 391 7.65 13.87 -4.81
C ALA A 391 7.45 15.28 -5.36
N LEU A 392 7.08 15.35 -6.63
CA LEU A 392 6.86 16.60 -7.37
C LEU A 392 5.38 16.78 -7.68
N ASP A 393 4.93 18.04 -7.69
CA ASP A 393 3.60 18.41 -8.15
C ASP A 393 3.56 18.38 -9.68
N VAL A 394 2.80 17.44 -10.24
CA VAL A 394 2.74 17.18 -11.68
C VAL A 394 1.45 17.73 -12.27
N PHE A 395 1.56 18.54 -13.30
CA PHE A 395 0.39 18.94 -14.09
C PHE A 395 0.10 17.89 -15.17
N VAL A 396 -1.15 17.42 -15.23
CA VAL A 396 -1.62 16.45 -16.23
C VAL A 396 -2.85 16.99 -16.96
N ASN A 397 -2.77 17.08 -18.28
CA ASN A 397 -3.92 17.34 -19.14
C ASN A 397 -4.06 16.17 -20.13
N SER A 398 -5.04 15.32 -19.91
CA SER A 398 -5.39 14.19 -20.77
C SER A 398 -6.89 14.15 -21.01
N GLU A 399 -7.33 13.40 -22.00
CA GLU A 399 -8.73 13.06 -22.15
C GLU A 399 -9.27 12.45 -20.83
N LYS A 400 -10.57 12.62 -20.60
CA LYS A 400 -11.25 12.22 -19.38
C LYS A 400 -12.41 11.30 -19.68
N TYR A 401 -12.79 10.51 -18.69
CA TYR A 401 -14.02 9.69 -18.71
C TYR A 401 -14.81 9.87 -17.41
N SER A 402 -15.99 9.33 -17.36
CA SER A 402 -16.81 9.25 -16.14
C SER A 402 -17.26 7.82 -15.92
N ASN A 403 -17.46 7.43 -14.68
CA ASN A 403 -18.03 6.15 -14.28
C ASN A 403 -19.20 6.35 -13.31
N LYS A 404 -19.65 5.31 -12.63
CA LYS A 404 -20.76 5.40 -11.65
C LYS A 404 -20.40 6.15 -10.37
N ILE A 405 -19.09 6.33 -10.08
CA ILE A 405 -18.59 6.85 -8.81
C ILE A 405 -18.08 8.28 -9.00
N PHE A 406 -17.32 8.53 -10.07
CA PHE A 406 -16.62 9.78 -10.32
C PHE A 406 -16.87 10.33 -11.73
N ASN A 407 -16.86 11.65 -11.85
CA ASN A 407 -16.85 12.37 -13.11
C ASN A 407 -15.45 12.93 -13.41
N ASP A 408 -15.21 13.23 -14.69
CA ASP A 408 -14.00 13.93 -15.16
C ASP A 408 -12.67 13.25 -14.77
N ILE A 409 -12.65 11.92 -14.80
CA ILE A 409 -11.47 11.11 -14.45
C ILE A 409 -10.43 11.20 -15.57
N PRO A 410 -9.21 11.70 -15.32
CA PRO A 410 -8.15 11.68 -16.33
C PRO A 410 -7.77 10.24 -16.69
N TYR A 411 -7.58 9.94 -17.99
CA TYR A 411 -7.09 8.62 -18.40
C TYR A 411 -5.66 8.35 -17.94
N LEU A 412 -4.84 9.39 -17.80
CA LEU A 412 -3.48 9.23 -17.27
C LEU A 412 -3.43 9.63 -15.79
N ASP A 413 -3.04 8.67 -14.93
CA ASP A 413 -2.70 8.90 -13.53
C ASP A 413 -1.20 8.97 -13.40
N VAL A 414 -0.68 10.12 -13.01
CA VAL A 414 0.76 10.41 -13.10
C VAL A 414 1.28 10.90 -11.76
N THR A 415 2.46 10.40 -11.39
CA THR A 415 3.31 10.97 -10.33
C THR A 415 4.75 11.08 -10.79
N ALA A 416 5.50 11.96 -10.17
CA ALA A 416 6.93 12.10 -10.42
C ALA A 416 7.70 12.18 -9.09
N VAL A 417 8.86 11.51 -9.05
CA VAL A 417 9.77 11.52 -7.90
C VAL A 417 11.16 11.87 -8.39
N PHE A 418 11.77 12.87 -7.83
CA PHE A 418 13.16 13.24 -8.14
C PHE A 418 14.10 12.68 -7.09
N ASN A 419 15.02 11.83 -7.54
CA ASN A 419 16.15 11.35 -6.74
C ASN A 419 17.35 12.26 -6.95
N ASP A 420 17.56 13.18 -6.02
CA ASP A 420 18.62 14.18 -6.13
C ASP A 420 20.02 13.55 -6.09
N THR A 421 20.22 12.48 -5.36
CA THR A 421 21.51 11.76 -5.30
C THR A 421 21.85 11.07 -6.61
N ALA A 422 20.88 10.38 -7.21
CA ALA A 422 21.06 9.67 -8.49
C ALA A 422 20.86 10.59 -9.69
N LYS A 423 20.44 11.86 -9.50
CA LYS A 423 20.05 12.80 -10.55
C LYS A 423 19.08 12.15 -11.55
N THR A 424 18.07 11.48 -11.03
CA THR A 424 17.11 10.72 -11.82
C THR A 424 15.70 11.17 -11.48
N LEU A 425 14.94 11.54 -12.49
CA LEU A 425 13.50 11.75 -12.42
C LEU A 425 12.79 10.43 -12.72
N VAL A 426 11.98 9.97 -11.80
CA VAL A 426 11.15 8.76 -11.95
C VAL A 426 9.72 9.21 -12.19
N VAL A 427 9.19 8.94 -13.39
CA VAL A 427 7.81 9.27 -13.77
C VAL A 427 6.99 7.99 -13.79
N ASN A 428 5.94 7.92 -12.98
CA ASN A 428 5.04 6.78 -12.88
C ASN A 428 3.72 7.13 -13.55
N VAL A 429 3.27 6.33 -14.51
CA VAL A 429 2.07 6.58 -15.30
C VAL A 429 1.20 5.34 -15.37
N VAL A 430 -0.04 5.43 -14.91
CA VAL A 430 -1.09 4.44 -15.18
C VAL A 430 -1.96 4.96 -16.31
N ASN A 431 -2.00 4.24 -17.43
CA ASN A 431 -3.00 4.47 -18.46
C ASN A 431 -4.29 3.71 -18.09
N ARG A 432 -5.32 4.44 -17.71
CA ARG A 432 -6.63 3.95 -17.30
C ARG A 432 -7.56 3.61 -18.45
N HIS A 433 -7.14 3.81 -19.72
CA HIS A 433 -7.93 3.48 -20.88
C HIS A 433 -7.84 1.98 -21.17
N GLU A 434 -8.99 1.30 -21.25
CA GLU A 434 -9.05 -0.16 -21.39
C GLU A 434 -8.47 -0.66 -22.72
N THR A 435 -8.65 0.08 -23.82
CA THR A 435 -8.34 -0.37 -25.17
C THR A 435 -7.38 0.51 -25.95
N ASN A 436 -7.20 1.79 -25.56
CA ASN A 436 -6.41 2.74 -26.33
C ASN A 436 -5.11 3.14 -25.65
N ALA A 437 -4.04 3.16 -26.41
CA ALA A 437 -2.81 3.80 -26.00
C ALA A 437 -3.01 5.33 -25.93
N MET A 438 -2.37 5.97 -24.95
CA MET A 438 -2.46 7.43 -24.74
C MET A 438 -1.12 8.09 -25.06
N THR A 439 -1.05 8.83 -26.16
CA THR A 439 0.15 9.58 -26.50
C THR A 439 0.25 10.87 -25.66
N SER A 440 1.41 11.11 -25.08
CA SER A 440 1.66 12.29 -24.24
C SER A 440 2.99 12.97 -24.58
N ASN A 441 3.05 14.29 -24.39
CA ASN A 441 4.26 15.07 -24.30
C ASN A 441 4.63 15.26 -22.82
N ILE A 442 5.77 14.76 -22.40
CA ILE A 442 6.33 14.95 -21.05
C ILE A 442 7.31 16.11 -21.15
N VAL A 443 7.01 17.22 -20.48
CA VAL A 443 7.77 18.47 -20.56
C VAL A 443 8.40 18.77 -19.21
N LEU A 444 9.72 18.90 -19.17
CA LEU A 444 10.45 19.41 -18.00
C LEU A 444 10.51 20.93 -18.07
N GLN A 445 10.01 21.60 -17.02
CA GLN A 445 9.92 23.06 -16.97
C GLN A 445 11.15 23.70 -16.32
N SER A 446 11.77 23.03 -15.34
CA SER A 446 13.03 23.43 -14.72
C SER A 446 14.04 22.27 -14.79
N GLY A 447 15.34 22.57 -14.96
CA GLY A 447 16.37 21.56 -15.20
C GLY A 447 16.48 21.16 -16.69
N GLU A 448 17.25 20.12 -16.96
CA GLU A 448 17.51 19.62 -18.31
C GLU A 448 17.51 18.08 -18.33
N PHE A 449 16.73 17.49 -19.23
CA PHE A 449 16.83 16.07 -19.52
C PHE A 449 18.16 15.73 -20.19
N THR A 450 18.80 14.65 -19.77
CA THR A 450 20.10 14.22 -20.31
C THR A 450 20.10 12.74 -20.69
N GLY A 451 20.90 12.39 -21.70
CA GLY A 451 21.10 10.99 -22.13
C GLY A 451 19.86 10.34 -22.76
N SER A 452 19.52 9.15 -22.28
CA SER A 452 18.35 8.36 -22.68
C SER A 452 17.48 8.06 -21.46
N ALA A 453 16.21 7.74 -21.69
CA ALA A 453 15.33 7.29 -20.61
C ALA A 453 15.12 5.77 -20.67
N THR A 454 15.27 5.12 -19.52
CA THR A 454 14.86 3.72 -19.36
C THR A 454 13.36 3.68 -19.09
N VAL A 455 12.62 2.98 -19.94
CA VAL A 455 11.16 2.77 -19.78
C VAL A 455 10.92 1.35 -19.35
N LYS A 456 10.16 1.18 -18.26
CA LYS A 456 9.72 -0.10 -17.70
C LYS A 456 8.20 -0.16 -17.76
N GLU A 457 7.67 -1.15 -18.47
CA GLU A 457 6.23 -1.33 -18.68
C GLU A 457 5.74 -2.61 -18.02
N VAL A 458 4.62 -2.53 -17.30
CA VAL A 458 3.85 -3.66 -16.78
C VAL A 458 2.54 -3.69 -17.57
N ASN A 459 2.36 -4.71 -18.38
CA ASN A 459 1.19 -4.90 -19.23
C ASN A 459 0.98 -6.40 -19.55
N ALA A 460 -0.15 -6.73 -20.16
CA ALA A 460 -0.46 -8.04 -20.71
C ALA A 460 -1.56 -7.93 -21.77
N GLU A 461 -1.80 -8.98 -22.55
CA GLU A 461 -2.87 -9.02 -23.57
C GLU A 461 -4.26 -8.90 -23.00
N SER A 462 -4.48 -9.38 -21.77
CA SER A 462 -5.76 -9.32 -21.07
C SER A 462 -5.60 -8.65 -19.70
N VAL A 463 -6.54 -7.80 -19.34
CA VAL A 463 -6.61 -7.17 -18.02
C VAL A 463 -6.81 -8.18 -16.88
N THR A 464 -7.27 -9.38 -17.18
CA THR A 464 -7.43 -10.50 -16.24
C THR A 464 -6.23 -11.48 -16.24
N ALA A 465 -5.15 -11.17 -16.98
CA ALA A 465 -3.95 -12.00 -17.03
C ALA A 465 -3.34 -12.17 -15.63
N THR A 466 -2.88 -13.38 -15.33
CA THR A 466 -2.25 -13.76 -14.06
C THR A 466 -0.90 -14.42 -14.31
N ASN A 467 -0.02 -14.36 -13.33
CA ASN A 467 1.21 -15.15 -13.33
C ASN A 467 0.99 -16.48 -12.65
N THR A 468 1.76 -17.47 -13.09
CA THR A 468 1.85 -18.79 -12.49
C THR A 468 3.33 -19.16 -12.31
N LYS A 469 3.62 -20.26 -11.64
CA LYS A 469 4.99 -20.77 -11.47
C LYS A 469 5.74 -20.95 -12.80
N THR A 470 5.03 -21.32 -13.88
CA THR A 470 5.61 -21.64 -15.19
C THR A 470 5.39 -20.56 -16.26
N ARG A 471 4.58 -19.54 -15.97
CA ARG A 471 4.25 -18.48 -16.94
C ARG A 471 4.12 -17.14 -16.25
N GLU A 472 4.96 -16.20 -16.63
CA GLU A 472 4.91 -14.80 -16.21
C GLU A 472 4.24 -13.97 -17.33
N ALA A 473 2.88 -13.96 -17.33
CA ALA A 473 2.08 -13.25 -18.33
C ALA A 473 2.05 -11.74 -18.09
N VAL A 474 2.14 -11.33 -16.82
CA VAL A 474 2.28 -9.94 -16.38
C VAL A 474 3.72 -9.75 -15.92
N ALA A 475 4.55 -9.16 -16.76
CA ALA A 475 5.99 -9.01 -16.54
C ALA A 475 6.44 -7.56 -16.77
N ILE A 476 7.62 -7.23 -16.27
CA ILE A 476 8.28 -5.96 -16.58
C ILE A 476 9.02 -6.06 -17.89
N ALA A 477 8.53 -5.36 -18.92
CA ALA A 477 9.28 -5.13 -20.16
C ALA A 477 10.14 -3.87 -20.00
N SER A 478 11.40 -3.91 -20.45
CA SER A 478 12.32 -2.77 -20.34
C SER A 478 12.87 -2.38 -21.70
N LYS A 479 12.91 -1.07 -22.00
CA LYS A 479 13.50 -0.52 -23.23
C LYS A 479 14.13 0.85 -22.97
N GLU A 480 15.08 1.22 -23.81
CA GLU A 480 15.66 2.57 -23.83
C GLU A 480 14.98 3.40 -24.90
N ILE A 481 14.71 4.67 -24.60
CA ILE A 481 14.24 5.65 -25.58
C ILE A 481 15.18 6.85 -25.66
N GLN A 482 15.39 7.32 -26.87
CA GLN A 482 16.14 8.55 -27.15
C GLN A 482 15.18 9.74 -27.22
N PHE A 483 15.63 10.89 -26.77
CA PHE A 483 14.88 12.15 -26.84
C PHE A 483 15.84 13.30 -27.11
N SER A 484 15.30 14.47 -27.39
CA SER A 484 16.07 15.71 -27.56
C SER A 484 15.41 16.87 -26.82
N GLY A 485 16.21 17.64 -26.10
CA GLY A 485 15.73 18.75 -25.26
C GLY A 485 14.82 18.27 -24.11
N ASN A 486 14.03 19.17 -23.60
CA ASN A 486 13.18 18.95 -22.40
C ASN A 486 11.75 18.46 -22.73
N ASN A 487 11.60 17.72 -23.84
CA ASN A 487 10.30 17.16 -24.25
C ASN A 487 10.47 15.72 -24.72
N ILE A 488 9.75 14.81 -24.06
CA ILE A 488 9.70 13.40 -24.40
C ILE A 488 8.28 13.07 -24.87
N LYS A 489 8.16 12.69 -26.17
CA LYS A 489 6.90 12.17 -26.69
C LYS A 489 6.85 10.67 -26.50
N TYR A 490 5.82 10.17 -25.80
CA TYR A 490 5.65 8.75 -25.51
C TYR A 490 4.20 8.33 -25.62
N SER A 491 3.96 7.10 -26.08
CA SER A 491 2.64 6.50 -26.18
C SER A 491 2.52 5.41 -25.13
N PHE A 492 1.79 5.67 -24.05
CA PHE A 492 1.54 4.73 -22.99
C PHE A 492 0.53 3.68 -23.45
N PRO A 493 0.86 2.39 -23.46
CA PRO A 493 -0.05 1.33 -23.91
C PRO A 493 -1.38 1.36 -23.15
N ALA A 494 -2.44 0.82 -23.75
CA ALA A 494 -3.72 0.62 -23.06
C ALA A 494 -3.52 -0.21 -21.79
N HIS A 495 -4.34 0.03 -20.75
CA HIS A 495 -4.37 -0.72 -19.48
C HIS A 495 -2.98 -1.08 -18.95
N SER A 496 -2.06 -0.12 -18.92
CA SER A 496 -0.66 -0.33 -18.54
C SER A 496 -0.23 0.51 -17.34
N PHE A 497 0.80 0.02 -16.65
CA PHE A 497 1.64 0.84 -15.79
C PHE A 497 3.01 1.02 -16.44
N THR A 498 3.45 2.26 -16.58
CA THR A 498 4.75 2.62 -17.13
C THR A 498 5.54 3.43 -16.13
N GLN A 499 6.76 3.00 -15.83
CA GLN A 499 7.73 3.79 -15.07
C GLN A 499 8.88 4.20 -15.98
N MET A 500 9.16 5.51 -16.01
CA MET A 500 10.28 6.07 -16.77
C MET A 500 11.36 6.57 -15.82
N LEU A 501 12.59 6.15 -16.01
CA LEU A 501 13.76 6.66 -15.30
C LEU A 501 14.53 7.57 -16.26
N ILE A 502 14.53 8.86 -15.98
CA ILE A 502 15.03 9.91 -16.87
C ILE A 502 16.18 10.63 -16.15
N PRO A 503 17.42 10.55 -16.64
CA PRO A 503 18.53 11.35 -16.10
C PRO A 503 18.27 12.86 -16.28
N VAL A 504 18.58 13.64 -15.23
CA VAL A 504 18.35 15.10 -15.17
C VAL A 504 19.56 15.80 -14.57
N LYS A 505 19.84 17.04 -15.03
CA LYS A 505 20.83 17.93 -14.41
C LYS A 505 20.28 19.35 -14.22
#